data_3024bee90e35c17a65abcf36f57f8483
#
_entry.id   3024bee90e35c17a65abcf36f57f8483
#
_cell.length_a   1.000
_cell.length_b   1.000
_cell.length_c   1.000
_cell.angle_alpha   90.00
_cell.angle_beta   90.00
_cell.angle_gamma   90.00
#
_symmetry.space_group_name_H-M   'P 1'
#
loop_
_entity.id
_entity.type
_entity.pdbx_description
1 polymer ?
#
loop_
_entity_poly.entity_id
_entity_poly.type
_entity_poly.pdbx_seq_one_letter_code
_entity_poly.pdbx_strand_id
1 'polypeptide(L)'
;MRTEIIDYFKSNKVNGYTLTEELPWDTQGNPLYLKNFKYIYIDSDQIAQEPLIDVLSGPGIVNEITTVTAYVTTDAKTQPSNYNTMVSTFMNARLDTDIAGVTQRATQLSTSFTGDAQVTQFDFSFRQLIVNS
;
A
#
# COMPACT_ATOMS: atom_id res chain seq x y z
N MET A 1 5.15 -6.12 -6.82
CA MET A 1 4.72 -4.69 -6.78
C MET A 1 5.24 -3.91 -5.57
N ARG A 2 5.58 -4.60 -4.50
CA ARG A 2 6.14 -3.93 -3.31
C ARG A 2 7.40 -3.10 -3.63
N THR A 3 8.32 -3.70 -4.39
CA THR A 3 9.57 -3.02 -4.78
C THR A 3 9.30 -1.75 -5.59
N GLU A 4 8.38 -1.80 -6.54
CA GLU A 4 8.01 -0.67 -7.39
C GLU A 4 7.38 0.45 -6.56
N ILE A 5 6.56 0.11 -5.57
CA ILE A 5 5.95 1.10 -4.68
C ILE A 5 7.02 1.74 -3.77
N ILE A 6 7.93 0.94 -3.22
CA ILE A 6 9.05 1.45 -2.43
C ILE A 6 9.88 2.43 -3.27
N ASP A 7 10.22 2.05 -4.50
CA ASP A 7 11.01 2.90 -5.38
C ASP A 7 10.28 4.20 -5.73
N TYR A 8 8.97 4.11 -5.95
CA TYR A 8 8.14 5.29 -6.21
C TYR A 8 8.24 6.29 -5.03
N PHE A 9 8.07 5.82 -3.80
CA PHE A 9 8.10 6.71 -2.63
C PHE A 9 9.50 7.12 -2.22
N LYS A 10 10.55 6.43 -2.64
CA LYS A 10 11.93 6.92 -2.54
C LYS A 10 12.16 8.12 -3.47
N SER A 11 11.53 8.12 -4.64
CA SER A 11 11.66 9.20 -5.63
C SER A 11 10.68 10.35 -5.36
N ASN A 12 9.53 10.07 -4.76
CA ASN A 12 8.47 11.04 -4.49
C ASN A 12 8.27 11.18 -2.98
N LYS A 13 9.29 11.71 -2.31
CA LYS A 13 9.30 11.84 -0.86
C LYS A 13 8.29 12.86 -0.37
N VAL A 14 7.58 12.51 0.70
CA VAL A 14 6.80 13.46 1.48
C VAL A 14 7.70 14.00 2.59
N ASN A 15 7.76 15.32 2.72
CA ASN A 15 8.66 15.98 3.65
C ASN A 15 8.42 15.52 5.10
N GLY A 16 9.47 15.07 5.76
CA GLY A 16 9.47 14.64 7.15
C GLY A 16 9.01 13.21 7.39
N TYR A 17 8.56 12.49 6.37
CA TYR A 17 8.18 11.08 6.50
C TYR A 17 9.37 10.18 6.16
N THR A 18 9.57 9.14 6.98
CA THR A 18 10.68 8.20 6.83
C THR A 18 10.15 6.84 6.39
N LEU A 19 10.65 6.34 5.27
CA LEU A 19 10.36 4.99 4.81
C LEU A 19 11.16 4.00 5.65
N THR A 20 10.49 3.05 6.31
CA THR A 20 11.12 2.04 7.14
C THR A 20 11.04 0.67 6.48
N GLU A 21 12.05 -0.17 6.69
CA GLU A 21 12.07 -1.54 6.19
C GLU A 21 11.42 -2.51 7.17
N GLU A 22 11.26 -2.11 8.42
CA GLU A 22 10.67 -2.91 9.48
C GLU A 22 9.35 -2.30 9.94
N LEU A 23 8.45 -3.15 10.46
CA LEU A 23 7.21 -2.69 11.05
C LEU A 23 7.49 -1.69 12.17
N PRO A 24 6.81 -0.53 12.18
CA PRO A 24 7.06 0.48 13.22
C PRO A 24 6.35 0.17 14.55
N TRP A 25 6.01 -1.09 14.80
CA TRP A 25 5.43 -1.57 16.06
C TRP A 25 6.01 -2.93 16.42
N ASP A 26 5.95 -3.28 17.71
CA ASP A 26 6.45 -4.56 18.21
C ASP A 26 5.46 -5.70 17.97
N THR A 27 5.81 -6.92 18.40
CA THR A 27 4.97 -8.10 18.23
C THR A 27 3.66 -8.04 19.02
N GLN A 28 3.54 -7.14 19.99
CA GLN A 28 2.34 -6.91 20.78
C GLN A 28 1.50 -5.76 20.25
N GLY A 29 1.89 -5.17 19.12
CA GLY A 29 1.19 -4.04 18.51
C GLY A 29 1.51 -2.69 19.11
N ASN A 30 2.53 -2.59 19.97
CA ASN A 30 2.96 -1.32 20.55
C ASN A 30 3.88 -0.58 19.58
N PRO A 31 3.63 0.71 19.35
CA PRO A 31 4.49 1.48 18.45
C PRO A 31 5.93 1.57 18.95
N LEU A 32 6.88 1.41 18.01
CA LEU A 32 8.32 1.50 18.27
C LEU A 32 8.86 2.88 17.90
N TYR A 33 8.27 3.95 18.43
CA TYR A 33 8.66 5.29 18.04
C TYR A 33 8.57 6.28 19.20
N LEU A 34 9.28 7.36 18.99
CA LEU A 34 9.28 8.50 19.90
C LEU A 34 8.19 9.51 19.47
N LYS A 35 7.93 10.49 20.32
CA LYS A 35 6.98 11.56 20.07
C LYS A 35 7.28 12.31 18.76
N ASN A 36 6.23 12.68 18.00
CA ASN A 36 6.31 13.39 16.71
C ASN A 36 6.90 12.57 15.55
N PHE A 37 6.65 11.28 15.56
CA PHE A 37 7.10 10.37 14.51
C PHE A 37 6.24 10.46 13.24
N LYS A 38 6.87 10.14 12.10
CA LYS A 38 6.22 10.02 10.80
C LYS A 38 6.92 8.89 10.04
N TYR A 39 6.33 7.69 10.06
CA TYR A 39 6.91 6.52 9.44
C TYR A 39 6.01 5.95 8.36
N ILE A 40 6.62 5.47 7.28
CA ILE A 40 5.95 4.76 6.19
C ILE A 40 6.51 3.34 6.14
N TYR A 41 5.63 2.36 6.19
CA TYR A 41 6.00 0.96 6.01
C TYR A 41 5.20 0.36 4.87
N ILE A 42 5.89 -0.28 3.92
CA ILE A 42 5.26 -0.96 2.78
C ILE A 42 5.28 -2.46 3.04
N ASP A 43 4.11 -3.06 3.15
CA ASP A 43 3.96 -4.48 3.43
C ASP A 43 4.19 -5.33 2.17
N SER A 44 4.27 -6.63 2.36
CA SER A 44 4.46 -7.61 1.28
C SER A 44 3.25 -7.67 0.37
N ASP A 45 3.47 -8.07 -0.88
CA ASP A 45 2.41 -8.30 -1.86
C ASP A 45 1.44 -9.37 -1.37
N GLN A 46 0.15 -9.12 -1.56
CA GLN A 46 -0.89 -10.12 -1.42
C GLN A 46 -1.54 -10.35 -2.77
N ILE A 47 -1.60 -11.61 -3.19
CA ILE A 47 -2.07 -11.98 -4.51
C ILE A 47 -3.31 -12.86 -4.37
N ALA A 48 -4.39 -12.45 -5.06
CA ALA A 48 -5.62 -13.20 -5.13
C ALA A 48 -6.03 -13.37 -6.60
N GLN A 49 -6.63 -14.52 -6.92
CA GLN A 49 -7.14 -14.79 -8.26
C GLN A 49 -8.64 -14.99 -8.19
N GLU A 50 -9.35 -14.35 -9.11
CA GLU A 50 -10.80 -14.47 -9.25
C GLU A 50 -11.11 -15.03 -10.64
N PRO A 51 -11.81 -16.18 -10.74
CA PRO A 51 -12.21 -16.70 -12.06
C PRO A 51 -13.23 -15.75 -12.70
N LEU A 52 -12.96 -15.35 -13.95
CA LEU A 52 -13.88 -14.55 -14.77
C LEU A 52 -14.72 -15.44 -15.66
N ILE A 53 -14.07 -16.50 -16.22
CA ILE A 53 -14.73 -17.47 -17.07
C ILE A 53 -14.32 -18.84 -16.58
N ASP A 54 -15.33 -19.63 -16.18
CA ASP A 54 -15.16 -21.02 -15.77
C ASP A 54 -15.50 -21.91 -16.96
N VAL A 55 -14.47 -22.52 -17.54
CA VAL A 55 -14.62 -23.41 -18.70
C VAL A 55 -14.29 -24.82 -18.25
N LEU A 56 -15.27 -25.72 -18.37
CA LEU A 56 -15.17 -27.12 -17.90
C LEU A 56 -14.06 -27.91 -18.61
N SER A 57 -13.69 -27.52 -19.82
CA SER A 57 -12.66 -28.21 -20.59
C SER A 57 -11.92 -27.21 -21.45
N GLY A 58 -10.87 -26.61 -20.93
CA GLY A 58 -10.06 -25.65 -21.65
C GLY A 58 -9.46 -24.61 -20.75
N PRO A 59 -8.74 -23.62 -21.32
CA PRO A 59 -8.11 -22.57 -20.52
C PRO A 59 -9.16 -21.67 -19.88
N GLY A 60 -9.00 -21.42 -18.56
CA GLY A 60 -9.79 -20.45 -17.84
C GLY A 60 -9.16 -19.06 -17.92
N ILE A 61 -9.96 -18.02 -17.75
CA ILE A 61 -9.49 -16.65 -17.63
C ILE A 61 -9.70 -16.22 -16.21
N VAL A 62 -8.63 -15.76 -15.55
CA VAL A 62 -8.68 -15.28 -14.20
C VAL A 62 -8.23 -13.82 -14.12
N ASN A 63 -8.79 -13.11 -13.17
CA ASN A 63 -8.30 -11.82 -12.73
C ASN A 63 -7.30 -12.07 -11.62
N GLU A 64 -6.06 -11.68 -11.80
CA GLU A 64 -5.08 -11.66 -10.71
C GLU A 64 -5.02 -10.26 -10.13
N ILE A 65 -5.28 -10.16 -8.83
CA ILE A 65 -5.25 -8.90 -8.11
C ILE A 65 -4.09 -8.94 -7.12
N THR A 66 -3.13 -8.06 -7.31
CA THR A 66 -2.02 -7.87 -6.39
C THR A 66 -2.27 -6.64 -5.56
N THR A 67 -2.32 -6.79 -4.25
CA THR A 67 -2.53 -5.68 -3.32
C THR A 67 -1.27 -5.47 -2.50
N VAL A 68 -0.82 -4.23 -2.45
CA VAL A 68 0.29 -3.80 -1.60
C VAL A 68 -0.22 -2.73 -0.67
N THR A 69 -0.02 -2.92 0.63
CA THR A 69 -0.51 -2.00 1.64
C THR A 69 0.62 -1.13 2.16
N ALA A 70 0.41 0.18 2.17
CA ALA A 70 1.29 1.14 2.79
C ALA A 70 0.67 1.62 4.10
N TYR A 71 1.42 1.51 5.19
CA TYR A 71 1.02 2.00 6.50
C TYR A 71 1.78 3.27 6.82
N VAL A 72 1.07 4.35 7.07
CA VAL A 72 1.66 5.62 7.49
C VAL A 72 1.30 5.86 8.93
N THR A 73 2.29 5.90 9.80
CA THR A 73 2.10 6.05 11.24
C THR A 73 2.43 7.48 11.65
N THR A 74 1.49 8.12 12.33
CA THR A 74 1.63 9.50 12.84
C THR A 74 1.11 9.59 14.25
N ASP A 75 1.41 10.72 14.94
CA ASP A 75 0.91 10.97 16.27
C ASP A 75 -0.61 11.23 16.23
N ALA A 76 -1.37 10.51 17.06
CA ALA A 76 -2.83 10.65 17.12
C ALA A 76 -3.27 11.98 17.75
N LYS A 77 -2.45 12.56 18.65
CA LYS A 77 -2.78 13.80 19.37
C LYS A 77 -2.40 15.03 18.56
N THR A 78 -1.30 14.95 17.81
CA THR A 78 -0.78 16.07 17.02
C THR A 78 -0.61 15.64 15.59
N GLN A 79 -1.64 15.84 14.79
CA GLN A 79 -1.58 15.52 13.36
C GLN A 79 -0.55 16.43 12.69
N PRO A 80 0.37 15.87 11.87
CA PRO A 80 1.33 16.69 11.12
C PRO A 80 0.65 17.72 10.23
N SER A 81 1.24 18.91 10.12
CA SER A 81 0.69 19.99 9.29
C SER A 81 0.56 19.62 7.80
N ASN A 82 1.44 18.72 7.33
CA ASN A 82 1.41 18.23 5.95
C ASN A 82 0.71 16.89 5.78
N TYR A 83 -0.16 16.50 6.74
CA TYR A 83 -0.90 15.25 6.68
C TYR A 83 -1.74 15.14 5.40
N ASN A 84 -2.47 16.19 5.04
CA ASN A 84 -3.30 16.19 3.84
C ASN A 84 -2.46 16.09 2.56
N THR A 85 -1.28 16.68 2.54
CA THR A 85 -0.33 16.53 1.42
C THR A 85 0.14 15.10 1.28
N MET A 86 0.45 14.45 2.41
CA MET A 86 0.81 13.02 2.42
C MET A 86 -0.33 12.18 1.88
N VAL A 87 -1.56 12.38 2.36
CA VAL A 87 -2.73 11.63 1.90
C VAL A 87 -2.92 11.80 0.39
N SER A 88 -2.84 13.03 -0.12
CA SER A 88 -2.98 13.30 -1.56
C SER A 88 -1.88 12.62 -2.38
N THR A 89 -0.65 12.62 -1.89
CA THR A 89 0.48 12.00 -2.57
C THR A 89 0.26 10.49 -2.71
N PHE A 90 -0.18 9.82 -1.63
CA PHE A 90 -0.45 8.39 -1.67
C PHE A 90 -1.69 8.05 -2.50
N MET A 91 -2.78 8.80 -2.34
CA MET A 91 -4.02 8.53 -3.08
C MET A 91 -3.87 8.73 -4.59
N ASN A 92 -3.02 9.67 -5.01
CA ASN A 92 -2.81 10.00 -6.41
C ASN A 92 -1.57 9.31 -7.02
N ALA A 93 -0.89 8.47 -6.24
CA ALA A 93 0.27 7.74 -6.74
C ALA A 93 -0.15 6.79 -7.86
N ARG A 94 0.53 6.88 -9.00
CA ARG A 94 0.33 5.99 -10.12
C ARG A 94 1.67 5.39 -10.50
N LEU A 95 1.73 4.06 -10.48
CA LEU A 95 2.91 3.35 -10.91
C LEU A 95 2.85 3.16 -12.43
N ASP A 96 3.88 3.61 -13.08
CA ASP A 96 4.11 3.28 -14.48
C ASP A 96 4.75 1.90 -14.53
N THR A 97 3.91 0.87 -14.67
CA THR A 97 4.39 -0.50 -14.75
C THR A 97 4.68 -0.85 -16.19
N ASP A 98 5.91 -1.26 -16.48
CA ASP A 98 6.31 -1.76 -17.81
C ASP A 98 5.73 -3.15 -18.09
N ILE A 99 4.92 -3.70 -17.18
CA ILE A 99 4.31 -5.00 -17.34
C ILE A 99 3.04 -4.84 -18.17
N ALA A 100 3.03 -5.41 -19.37
CA ALA A 100 1.87 -5.36 -20.25
C ALA A 100 0.66 -6.01 -19.61
N GLY A 101 -0.50 -5.35 -19.73
CA GLY A 101 -1.77 -5.86 -19.22
C GLY A 101 -2.04 -5.64 -17.75
N VAL A 102 -1.13 -5.00 -17.02
CA VAL A 102 -1.36 -4.63 -15.61
C VAL A 102 -2.01 -3.26 -15.52
N THR A 103 -3.12 -3.18 -14.81
CA THR A 103 -3.86 -1.92 -14.60
C THR A 103 -3.94 -1.63 -13.11
N GLN A 104 -3.55 -0.43 -12.72
CA GLN A 104 -3.71 0.03 -11.34
C GLN A 104 -5.16 0.44 -11.08
N ARG A 105 -5.73 -0.10 -10.02
CA ARG A 105 -7.08 0.26 -9.57
C ARG A 105 -7.04 1.49 -8.67
N ALA A 106 -8.21 2.04 -8.36
CA ALA A 106 -8.32 3.15 -7.42
C ALA A 106 -7.77 2.75 -6.05
N THR A 107 -6.95 3.62 -5.46
CA THR A 107 -6.37 3.41 -4.14
C THR A 107 -7.45 3.56 -3.07
N GLN A 108 -7.46 2.66 -2.10
CA GLN A 108 -8.37 2.72 -0.97
C GLN A 108 -7.63 3.18 0.28
N LEU A 109 -8.31 4.00 1.08
CA LEU A 109 -7.76 4.54 2.31
C LEU A 109 -8.61 4.11 3.49
N SER A 110 -7.97 3.71 4.58
CA SER A 110 -8.62 3.50 5.86
C SER A 110 -7.73 4.06 6.99
N THR A 111 -8.35 4.40 8.10
CA THR A 111 -7.65 4.97 9.25
C THR A 111 -8.01 4.21 10.50
N SER A 112 -7.02 3.91 11.32
CA SER A 112 -7.20 3.27 12.61
C SER A 112 -6.30 3.92 13.66
N PHE A 113 -6.57 3.64 14.92
CA PHE A 113 -5.78 4.17 16.04
C PHE A 113 -5.26 3.00 16.86
N THR A 114 -3.97 3.05 17.19
CA THR A 114 -3.32 2.08 18.07
C THR A 114 -2.57 2.86 19.15
N GLY A 115 -3.14 2.92 20.37
CA GLY A 115 -2.60 3.75 21.44
C GLY A 115 -2.54 5.23 21.03
N ASP A 116 -1.35 5.83 21.10
CA ASP A 116 -1.14 7.23 20.73
C ASP A 116 -0.80 7.39 19.22
N ALA A 117 -0.90 6.32 18.44
CA ALA A 117 -0.62 6.35 17.02
C ALA A 117 -1.87 6.39 16.19
N GLN A 118 -1.88 7.20 15.15
CA GLN A 118 -2.81 7.12 14.04
C GLN A 118 -2.14 6.37 12.90
N VAL A 119 -2.77 5.31 12.44
CA VAL A 119 -2.28 4.51 11.30
C VAL A 119 -3.18 4.77 10.12
N THR A 120 -2.63 5.38 9.08
CA THR A 120 -3.32 5.61 7.81
C THR A 120 -2.87 4.52 6.85
N GLN A 121 -3.81 3.73 6.38
CA GLN A 121 -3.57 2.58 5.52
C GLN A 121 -4.00 2.90 4.10
N PHE A 122 -3.10 2.67 3.14
CA PHE A 122 -3.37 2.82 1.73
C PHE A 122 -3.22 1.47 1.05
N ASP A 123 -4.27 1.00 0.37
CA ASP A 123 -4.24 -0.24 -0.38
C ASP A 123 -4.10 0.07 -1.87
N PHE A 124 -2.94 -0.28 -2.42
CA PHE A 124 -2.65 -0.17 -3.85
C PHE A 124 -2.94 -1.52 -4.49
N SER A 125 -3.88 -1.56 -5.43
CA SER A 125 -4.28 -2.78 -6.10
C SER A 125 -4.00 -2.72 -7.59
N PHE A 126 -3.49 -3.83 -8.12
CA PHE A 126 -3.12 -3.98 -9.52
C PHE A 126 -3.81 -5.21 -10.08
N ARG A 127 -4.40 -5.06 -11.24
CA ARG A 127 -5.15 -6.11 -11.90
C ARG A 127 -4.45 -6.57 -13.16
N GLN A 128 -4.37 -7.88 -13.35
CA GLN A 128 -3.87 -8.50 -14.56
C GLN A 128 -4.78 -9.65 -14.97
N LEU A 129 -5.14 -9.70 -16.26
CA LEU A 129 -5.85 -10.85 -16.82
C LEU A 129 -4.85 -11.94 -17.13
N ILE A 130 -5.11 -13.16 -16.67
CA ILE A 130 -4.28 -14.33 -16.92
C ILE A 130 -5.12 -15.38 -17.59
N VAL A 131 -4.62 -15.90 -18.74
CA VAL A 131 -5.24 -17.01 -19.43
C VAL A 131 -4.48 -18.28 -19.05
N ASN A 132 -5.15 -19.16 -18.34
CA ASN A 132 -4.60 -20.46 -17.97
C ASN A 132 -4.79 -21.44 -19.11
N SER A 133 -3.69 -22.04 -19.53
CA SER A 133 -3.69 -23.05 -20.61
C SER A 133 -3.56 -24.47 -20.05
#